data_ac665c65ffbe2a0d77ac6331f2fdd13a
#
_entry.id   ac665c65ffbe2a0d77ac6331f2fdd13a
#
_cell.length_a   1.000
_cell.length_b   1.000
_cell.length_c   1.000
_cell.angle_alpha   90.00
_cell.angle_beta   90.00
_cell.angle_gamma   90.00
#
_symmetry.space_group_name_H-M   'P 1'
#
loop_
_entity.id
_entity.type
_entity.pdbx_description
1 polymer ?
#
loop_
_entity_poly.entity_id
_entity_poly.type
_entity_poly.pdbx_seq_one_letter_code
_entity_poly.pdbx_strand_id
1 'polypeptide(L)'
;MDKIAIINLKGGVGKSVTACNLAAELAAKSQAVLVVDLDKQGNTSKFFGTLDYDRPSVAEVMLGENTAEEALVCETGTTAVHLLPCDMRMLKANRTILMDNGPRQYYLRDALEVVDDNYNYCLMDCPPDLDMGSINALCAADWVIIPVDCDEWACDGMREILDQIEQVQMYYTPRLKIMGALLTKYRRTKYAAGVTAELLKMPGVPLLQTVIRYTVRVSEAKSAHMPLRVFMPDCSAAADYKALAAEGDSI
;
A
#
# COMPACT_ATOMS: atom_id res chain seq x y z
N MET A 1 -15.34 5.28 -1.78
CA MET A 1 -14.19 5.02 -0.87
C MET A 1 -12.97 5.84 -1.26
N ASP A 2 -12.12 6.22 -0.28
CA ASP A 2 -10.82 6.86 -0.55
C ASP A 2 -9.76 5.80 -0.87
N LYS A 3 -9.13 5.91 -2.04
CA LYS A 3 -8.17 4.93 -2.55
C LYS A 3 -6.74 5.43 -2.35
N ILE A 4 -5.93 4.68 -1.61
CA ILE A 4 -4.58 5.05 -1.22
C ILE A 4 -3.58 4.02 -1.75
N ALA A 5 -2.70 4.41 -2.67
CA ALA A 5 -1.59 3.58 -3.10
C ALA A 5 -0.40 3.71 -2.13
N ILE A 6 0.11 2.58 -1.66
CA ILE A 6 1.30 2.52 -0.80
C ILE A 6 2.45 1.98 -1.66
N ILE A 7 3.29 2.87 -2.17
CA ILE A 7 4.25 2.54 -3.21
C ILE A 7 5.64 3.10 -2.93
N ASN A 8 6.66 2.33 -3.26
CA ASN A 8 8.04 2.74 -3.41
C ASN A 8 8.78 1.67 -4.22
N LEU A 9 9.67 2.06 -5.12
CA LEU A 9 10.43 1.14 -5.98
C LEU A 9 11.45 0.31 -5.18
N LYS A 10 11.79 0.78 -3.99
CA LYS A 10 12.70 0.06 -3.12
C LYS A 10 12.00 -1.07 -2.37
N GLY A 11 12.61 -2.25 -2.40
CA GLY A 11 12.17 -3.38 -1.60
C GLY A 11 12.45 -3.19 -0.12
N GLY A 12 11.58 -3.74 0.73
CA GLY A 12 11.82 -3.79 2.18
C GLY A 12 11.59 -2.49 2.96
N VAL A 13 11.12 -1.41 2.35
CA VAL A 13 10.84 -0.12 3.03
C VAL A 13 9.57 -0.14 3.89
N GLY A 14 8.86 -1.25 3.98
CA GLY A 14 7.71 -1.39 4.87
C GLY A 14 6.34 -1.14 4.21
N LYS A 15 6.21 -1.20 2.88
CA LYS A 15 4.93 -1.05 2.16
C LYS A 15 3.82 -1.95 2.72
N SER A 16 4.00 -3.26 2.63
CA SER A 16 3.01 -4.26 3.10
C SER A 16 2.72 -4.14 4.60
N VAL A 17 3.75 -3.87 5.41
CA VAL A 17 3.58 -3.67 6.86
C VAL A 17 2.74 -2.41 7.12
N THR A 18 2.95 -1.35 6.35
CA THR A 18 2.15 -0.13 6.45
C THR A 18 0.71 -0.39 6.03
N ALA A 19 0.47 -1.06 4.89
CA ALA A 19 -0.87 -1.42 4.45
C ALA A 19 -1.65 -2.20 5.51
N CYS A 20 -1.05 -3.28 6.05
CA CYS A 20 -1.70 -4.14 7.04
C CYS A 20 -2.01 -3.42 8.35
N ASN A 21 -1.04 -2.65 8.89
CA ASN A 21 -1.23 -1.99 10.19
C ASN A 21 -2.13 -0.75 10.07
N LEU A 22 -2.02 0.04 8.99
CA LEU A 22 -2.92 1.16 8.75
C LEU A 22 -4.36 0.68 8.56
N ALA A 23 -4.58 -0.42 7.81
CA ALA A 23 -5.90 -1.03 7.67
C ALA A 23 -6.51 -1.40 9.03
N ALA A 24 -5.72 -2.04 9.91
CA ALA A 24 -6.18 -2.42 11.23
C ALA A 24 -6.50 -1.21 12.13
N GLU A 25 -5.73 -0.11 12.02
CA GLU A 25 -6.00 1.11 12.79
C GLU A 25 -7.23 1.86 12.28
N LEU A 26 -7.45 1.93 10.96
CA LEU A 26 -8.67 2.49 10.37
C LEU A 26 -9.89 1.67 10.75
N ALA A 27 -9.82 0.34 10.67
CA ALA A 27 -10.90 -0.56 11.08
C ALA A 27 -11.26 -0.38 12.57
N ALA A 28 -10.29 -0.09 13.43
CA ALA A 28 -10.53 0.22 14.83
C ALA A 28 -11.28 1.52 15.08
N LYS A 29 -11.30 2.41 14.08
CA LYS A 29 -12.14 3.62 14.05
C LYS A 29 -13.51 3.37 13.42
N SER A 30 -13.92 2.11 13.30
CA SER A 30 -15.18 1.68 12.68
C SER A 30 -15.27 2.01 11.17
N GLN A 31 -14.13 2.11 10.49
CA GLN A 31 -14.08 2.24 9.05
C GLN A 31 -14.07 0.86 8.38
N ALA A 32 -14.84 0.69 7.32
CA ALA A 32 -14.76 -0.48 6.46
C ALA A 32 -13.56 -0.31 5.51
N VAL A 33 -12.61 -1.25 5.53
CA VAL A 33 -11.35 -1.14 4.80
C VAL A 33 -11.16 -2.31 3.85
N LEU A 34 -10.92 -2.01 2.58
CA LEU A 34 -10.44 -2.95 1.59
C LEU A 34 -8.91 -2.84 1.50
N VAL A 35 -8.22 -3.95 1.59
CA VAL A 35 -6.79 -4.03 1.25
C VAL A 35 -6.66 -4.76 -0.08
N VAL A 36 -5.88 -4.21 -1.01
CA VAL A 36 -5.57 -4.84 -2.29
C VAL A 36 -4.08 -5.15 -2.31
N ASP A 37 -3.72 -6.42 -2.33
CA ASP A 37 -2.34 -6.85 -2.50
C ASP A 37 -2.03 -6.91 -4.01
N LEU A 38 -1.00 -6.21 -4.46
CA LEU A 38 -0.58 -6.18 -5.86
C LEU A 38 0.84 -6.77 -6.05
N ASP A 39 1.47 -7.16 -4.95
CA ASP A 39 2.78 -7.81 -5.03
C ASP A 39 2.62 -9.32 -5.30
N LYS A 40 3.19 -9.78 -6.42
CA LYS A 40 3.27 -11.22 -6.77
C LYS A 40 3.80 -12.11 -5.65
N GLN A 41 4.55 -11.54 -4.70
CA GLN A 41 5.02 -12.28 -3.52
C GLN A 41 3.91 -12.56 -2.51
N GLY A 42 2.76 -11.89 -2.60
CA GLY A 42 1.61 -12.09 -1.73
C GLY A 42 1.93 -11.83 -0.25
N ASN A 43 2.75 -10.83 0.06
CA ASN A 43 3.18 -10.59 1.43
C ASN A 43 2.03 -10.12 2.32
N THR A 44 1.16 -9.27 1.81
CA THR A 44 -0.04 -8.81 2.49
C THR A 44 -1.07 -9.93 2.59
N SER A 45 -1.23 -10.75 1.55
CA SER A 45 -2.09 -11.94 1.56
C SER A 45 -1.65 -12.96 2.60
N LYS A 46 -0.34 -13.23 2.70
CA LYS A 46 0.23 -14.09 3.75
C LYS A 46 0.05 -13.52 5.14
N PHE A 47 0.18 -12.19 5.29
CA PHE A 47 0.01 -11.53 6.59
C PHE A 47 -1.40 -11.77 7.16
N PHE A 48 -2.42 -11.71 6.33
CA PHE A 48 -3.79 -11.98 6.75
C PHE A 48 -4.14 -13.48 6.74
N GLY A 49 -3.20 -14.38 6.43
CA GLY A 49 -3.41 -15.82 6.41
C GLY A 49 -4.38 -16.30 5.32
N THR A 50 -4.53 -15.52 4.25
CA THR A 50 -5.58 -15.72 3.24
C THR A 50 -5.06 -16.21 1.89
N LEU A 51 -3.78 -16.58 1.80
CA LEU A 51 -3.21 -17.09 0.55
C LEU A 51 -3.78 -18.47 0.23
N ASP A 52 -4.62 -18.53 -0.78
CA ASP A 52 -5.28 -19.73 -1.28
C ASP A 52 -5.23 -19.74 -2.81
N TYR A 53 -4.51 -20.68 -3.41
CA TYR A 53 -4.35 -20.78 -4.85
C TYR A 53 -5.58 -21.33 -5.59
N ASP A 54 -6.55 -21.89 -4.87
CA ASP A 54 -7.81 -22.40 -5.43
C ASP A 54 -8.89 -21.30 -5.54
N ARG A 55 -8.63 -20.13 -4.95
CA ARG A 55 -9.51 -18.96 -5.03
C ARG A 55 -9.02 -17.96 -6.07
N PRO A 56 -9.93 -17.14 -6.66
CA PRO A 56 -9.54 -16.00 -7.48
C PRO A 56 -8.67 -15.01 -6.69
N SER A 57 -7.78 -14.34 -7.40
CA SER A 57 -6.92 -13.27 -6.87
C SER A 57 -7.11 -11.98 -7.66
N VAL A 58 -6.46 -10.91 -7.27
CA VAL A 58 -6.45 -9.65 -8.01
C VAL A 58 -5.98 -9.82 -9.46
N ALA A 59 -5.20 -10.86 -9.74
CA ALA A 59 -4.74 -11.14 -11.10
C ALA A 59 -5.90 -11.47 -12.05
N GLU A 60 -6.80 -12.37 -11.64
CA GLU A 60 -7.99 -12.74 -12.42
C GLU A 60 -8.99 -11.58 -12.49
N VAL A 61 -9.10 -10.81 -11.42
CA VAL A 61 -9.96 -9.61 -11.37
C VAL A 61 -9.50 -8.56 -12.37
N MET A 62 -8.20 -8.27 -12.45
CA MET A 62 -7.64 -7.32 -13.43
C MET A 62 -7.73 -7.83 -14.87
N LEU A 63 -7.80 -9.14 -15.09
CA LEU A 63 -8.03 -9.72 -16.42
C LEU A 63 -9.52 -9.79 -16.81
N GLY A 64 -10.43 -9.43 -15.91
CA GLY A 64 -11.87 -9.56 -16.12
C GLY A 64 -12.37 -11.01 -16.12
N GLU A 65 -11.57 -11.95 -15.62
CA GLU A 65 -11.93 -13.37 -15.49
C GLU A 65 -12.85 -13.60 -14.29
N ASN A 66 -12.73 -12.75 -13.25
CA ASN A 66 -13.59 -12.74 -12.05
C ASN A 66 -13.92 -11.31 -11.64
N THR A 67 -15.00 -11.14 -10.88
CA THR A 67 -15.31 -9.86 -10.23
C THR A 67 -14.50 -9.67 -8.95
N ALA A 68 -14.36 -8.42 -8.49
CA ALA A 68 -13.74 -8.14 -7.21
C ALA A 68 -14.47 -8.84 -6.05
N GLU A 69 -15.82 -8.89 -6.09
CA GLU A 69 -16.66 -9.53 -5.08
C GLU A 69 -16.37 -11.04 -4.96
N GLU A 70 -16.18 -11.74 -6.08
CA GLU A 70 -15.85 -13.17 -6.11
C GLU A 70 -14.47 -13.49 -5.53
N ALA A 71 -13.53 -12.55 -5.67
CA ALA A 71 -12.16 -12.71 -5.19
C ALA A 71 -11.94 -12.22 -3.75
N LEU A 72 -12.91 -11.46 -3.18
CA LEU A 72 -12.79 -10.91 -1.83
C LEU A 72 -12.65 -12.00 -0.76
N VAL A 73 -11.75 -11.78 0.18
CA VAL A 73 -11.60 -12.53 1.41
C VAL A 73 -12.04 -11.66 2.58
N CYS A 74 -13.17 -12.03 3.19
CA CYS A 74 -13.76 -11.28 4.32
C CYS A 74 -13.19 -11.73 5.68
N GLU A 75 -12.69 -12.95 5.77
CA GLU A 75 -12.17 -13.55 7.01
C GLU A 75 -10.65 -13.33 7.14
N THR A 76 -10.25 -12.08 7.34
CA THR A 76 -8.82 -11.70 7.49
C THR A 76 -8.31 -11.80 8.94
N GLY A 77 -9.15 -12.23 9.88
CA GLY A 77 -8.84 -12.20 11.31
C GLY A 77 -8.85 -10.79 11.91
N THR A 78 -9.09 -9.74 11.11
CA THR A 78 -9.23 -8.35 11.55
C THR A 78 -10.61 -7.84 11.17
N THR A 79 -11.43 -7.53 12.16
CA THR A 79 -12.82 -7.05 11.92
C THR A 79 -12.82 -5.82 11.01
N ALA A 80 -13.76 -5.77 10.06
CA ALA A 80 -13.92 -4.69 9.08
C ALA A 80 -12.75 -4.47 8.12
N VAL A 81 -11.81 -5.42 8.02
CA VAL A 81 -10.77 -5.45 6.98
C VAL A 81 -11.06 -6.62 6.05
N HIS A 82 -11.27 -6.33 4.78
CA HIS A 82 -11.37 -7.33 3.73
C HIS A 82 -10.15 -7.25 2.82
N LEU A 83 -9.82 -8.34 2.15
CA LEU A 83 -8.63 -8.42 1.30
C LEU A 83 -9.01 -8.90 -0.11
N LEU A 84 -8.42 -8.24 -1.11
CA LEU A 84 -8.29 -8.76 -2.46
C LEU A 84 -6.87 -9.33 -2.59
N PRO A 85 -6.71 -10.68 -2.57
CA PRO A 85 -5.41 -11.31 -2.42
C PRO A 85 -4.61 -11.31 -3.73
N CYS A 86 -3.28 -11.48 -3.62
CA CYS A 86 -2.36 -11.62 -4.72
C CYS A 86 -1.45 -12.82 -4.56
N ASP A 87 -1.01 -13.37 -5.68
CA ASP A 87 0.00 -14.43 -5.74
C ASP A 87 0.78 -14.38 -7.07
N MET A 88 1.56 -15.44 -7.36
CA MET A 88 2.41 -15.51 -8.54
C MET A 88 1.66 -15.44 -9.88
N ARG A 89 0.33 -15.63 -9.91
CA ARG A 89 -0.50 -15.44 -11.11
C ARG A 89 -0.45 -14.01 -11.63
N MET A 90 -0.14 -13.04 -10.77
CA MET A 90 0.06 -11.64 -11.14
C MET A 90 1.16 -11.45 -12.18
N LEU A 91 2.16 -12.34 -12.26
CA LEU A 91 3.16 -12.30 -13.34
C LEU A 91 2.55 -12.50 -14.72
N LYS A 92 1.59 -13.42 -14.83
CA LYS A 92 0.87 -13.68 -16.09
C LYS A 92 -0.05 -12.49 -16.39
N ALA A 93 -0.78 -12.01 -15.39
CA ALA A 93 -1.70 -10.88 -15.54
C ALA A 93 -0.95 -9.64 -16.05
N ASN A 94 0.15 -9.25 -15.41
CA ASN A 94 0.97 -8.11 -15.82
C ASN A 94 1.43 -8.21 -17.29
N ARG A 95 1.86 -9.40 -17.74
CA ARG A 95 2.27 -9.62 -19.14
C ARG A 95 1.09 -9.52 -20.09
N THR A 96 -0.04 -10.11 -19.75
CA THR A 96 -1.26 -10.07 -20.58
C THR A 96 -1.74 -8.64 -20.72
N ILE A 97 -1.85 -7.90 -19.63
CA ILE A 97 -2.29 -6.51 -19.61
C ILE A 97 -1.32 -5.62 -20.39
N LEU A 98 0.00 -5.86 -20.29
CA LEU A 98 1.01 -5.08 -21.03
C LEU A 98 0.85 -5.23 -22.56
N MET A 99 0.39 -6.39 -23.02
CA MET A 99 0.20 -6.68 -24.46
C MET A 99 -1.18 -6.25 -24.97
N ASP A 100 -2.08 -5.83 -24.09
CA ASP A 100 -3.39 -5.37 -24.48
C ASP A 100 -3.33 -3.96 -25.11
N ASN A 101 -4.17 -3.73 -26.13
CA ASN A 101 -4.31 -2.44 -26.82
C ASN A 101 -5.43 -1.55 -26.23
N GLY A 102 -6.14 -2.06 -25.20
CA GLY A 102 -7.19 -1.33 -24.49
C GLY A 102 -6.67 -0.30 -23.49
N PRO A 103 -7.55 0.29 -22.68
CA PRO A 103 -7.21 1.25 -21.64
C PRO A 103 -6.61 0.55 -20.40
N ARG A 104 -5.59 -0.23 -20.63
CA ARG A 104 -4.96 -1.20 -19.71
C ARG A 104 -4.51 -0.64 -18.36
N GLN A 105 -4.32 0.68 -18.26
CA GLN A 105 -3.93 1.36 -17.02
C GLN A 105 -5.09 1.54 -16.05
N TYR A 106 -6.33 1.24 -16.45
CA TYR A 106 -7.53 1.45 -15.63
C TYR A 106 -8.24 0.17 -15.20
N TYR A 107 -7.70 -1.01 -15.53
CA TYR A 107 -8.37 -2.30 -15.23
C TYR A 107 -8.65 -2.49 -13.75
N LEU A 108 -7.71 -2.14 -12.87
CA LEU A 108 -7.95 -2.21 -11.43
C LEU A 108 -9.01 -1.18 -10.98
N ARG A 109 -8.95 0.05 -11.49
CA ARG A 109 -9.94 1.10 -11.18
C ARG A 109 -11.35 0.63 -11.50
N ASP A 110 -11.53 0.15 -12.74
CA ASP A 110 -12.84 -0.27 -13.25
C ASP A 110 -13.34 -1.52 -12.49
N ALA A 111 -12.44 -2.44 -12.15
CA ALA A 111 -12.78 -3.62 -11.36
C ALA A 111 -13.17 -3.30 -9.90
N LEU A 112 -12.66 -2.22 -9.32
CA LEU A 112 -13.00 -1.80 -7.96
C LEU A 112 -14.31 -1.02 -7.87
N GLU A 113 -14.88 -0.55 -8.99
CA GLU A 113 -16.14 0.20 -8.99
C GLU A 113 -17.31 -0.59 -8.38
N VAL A 114 -17.36 -1.91 -8.59
CA VAL A 114 -18.44 -2.77 -8.08
C VAL A 114 -18.48 -2.88 -6.56
N VAL A 115 -17.39 -2.57 -5.88
CA VAL A 115 -17.27 -2.64 -4.41
C VAL A 115 -17.06 -1.26 -3.77
N ASP A 116 -17.06 -0.17 -4.54
CA ASP A 116 -16.70 1.18 -4.07
C ASP A 116 -17.58 1.64 -2.90
N ASP A 117 -18.87 1.39 -2.94
CA ASP A 117 -19.83 1.81 -1.93
C ASP A 117 -19.77 0.99 -0.63
N ASN A 118 -19.06 -0.14 -0.63
CA ASN A 118 -18.99 -1.05 0.51
C ASN A 118 -17.89 -0.67 1.52
N TYR A 119 -16.97 0.22 1.14
CA TYR A 119 -15.81 0.56 1.94
C TYR A 119 -15.62 2.07 2.10
N ASN A 120 -15.00 2.47 3.21
CA ASN A 120 -14.56 3.84 3.42
C ASN A 120 -13.17 4.08 2.81
N TYR A 121 -12.27 3.08 2.93
CA TYR A 121 -10.91 3.14 2.44
C TYR A 121 -10.53 1.91 1.63
N CYS A 122 -9.69 2.13 0.60
CA CYS A 122 -8.99 1.08 -0.12
C CYS A 122 -7.48 1.33 -0.03
N LEU A 123 -6.74 0.41 0.58
CA LEU A 123 -5.29 0.47 0.69
C LEU A 123 -4.66 -0.50 -0.31
N MET A 124 -3.92 0.01 -1.29
CA MET A 124 -3.27 -0.79 -2.33
C MET A 124 -1.78 -0.97 -2.00
N ASP A 125 -1.38 -2.20 -1.64
CA ASP A 125 0.03 -2.57 -1.39
C ASP A 125 0.73 -2.87 -2.71
N CYS A 126 1.57 -1.95 -3.17
CA CYS A 126 2.24 -2.05 -4.45
C CYS A 126 3.56 -2.83 -4.36
N PRO A 127 3.94 -3.58 -5.42
CA PRO A 127 5.25 -4.23 -5.50
C PRO A 127 6.41 -3.21 -5.54
N PRO A 128 7.67 -3.66 -5.40
CA PRO A 128 8.85 -2.81 -5.57
C PRO A 128 9.23 -2.60 -7.05
N ASP A 129 8.33 -2.85 -7.96
CA ASP A 129 8.50 -2.76 -9.41
C ASP A 129 7.50 -1.78 -10.02
N LEU A 130 7.84 -1.17 -11.15
CA LEU A 130 6.90 -0.40 -12.00
C LEU A 130 6.29 -1.31 -13.06
N ASP A 131 5.53 -2.29 -12.64
CA ASP A 131 4.77 -3.16 -13.52
C ASP A 131 3.35 -2.64 -13.77
N MET A 132 2.54 -3.38 -14.51
CA MET A 132 1.16 -2.98 -14.79
C MET A 132 0.29 -2.92 -13.54
N GLY A 133 0.60 -3.73 -12.52
CA GLY A 133 -0.08 -3.66 -11.21
C GLY A 133 0.15 -2.31 -10.52
N SER A 134 1.40 -1.85 -10.47
CA SER A 134 1.76 -0.55 -9.90
C SER A 134 1.15 0.63 -10.66
N ILE A 135 1.17 0.58 -11.99
CA ILE A 135 0.55 1.62 -12.84
C ILE A 135 -0.97 1.65 -12.61
N ASN A 136 -1.62 0.49 -12.56
CA ASN A 136 -3.05 0.38 -12.28
C ASN A 136 -3.40 0.89 -10.88
N ALA A 137 -2.57 0.61 -9.87
CA ALA A 137 -2.76 1.14 -8.52
C ALA A 137 -2.73 2.68 -8.51
N LEU A 138 -1.72 3.28 -9.15
CA LEU A 138 -1.61 4.75 -9.25
C LEU A 138 -2.78 5.36 -10.04
N CYS A 139 -3.25 4.70 -11.09
CA CYS A 139 -4.40 5.16 -11.87
C CYS A 139 -5.74 5.01 -11.15
N ALA A 140 -5.84 4.07 -10.21
CA ALA A 140 -7.01 3.87 -9.37
C ALA A 140 -7.04 4.77 -8.14
N ALA A 141 -5.86 5.18 -7.65
CA ALA A 141 -5.69 5.92 -6.40
C ALA A 141 -6.17 7.37 -6.47
N ASP A 142 -6.62 7.87 -5.33
CA ASP A 142 -6.81 9.31 -5.04
C ASP A 142 -5.56 9.88 -4.37
N TRP A 143 -4.90 9.06 -3.54
CA TRP A 143 -3.74 9.43 -2.73
C TRP A 143 -2.60 8.44 -2.83
N VAL A 144 -1.38 8.94 -2.61
CA VAL A 144 -0.16 8.12 -2.54
C VAL A 144 0.55 8.34 -1.21
N ILE A 145 0.84 7.25 -0.50
CA ILE A 145 1.79 7.23 0.62
C ILE A 145 3.08 6.58 0.12
N ILE A 146 4.22 7.22 0.38
CA ILE A 146 5.54 6.74 -0.04
C ILE A 146 6.35 6.34 1.20
N PRO A 147 6.35 5.06 1.62
CA PRO A 147 7.19 4.60 2.73
C PRO A 147 8.68 4.70 2.37
N VAL A 148 9.49 5.31 3.24
CA VAL A 148 10.92 5.57 3.03
C VAL A 148 11.72 5.08 4.23
N ASP A 149 12.70 4.22 4.00
CA ASP A 149 13.72 3.86 4.99
C ASP A 149 14.87 4.89 4.92
N CYS A 150 15.30 5.42 6.06
CA CYS A 150 16.35 6.45 6.11
C CYS A 150 17.74 5.84 5.88
N ASP A 151 18.05 5.46 4.65
CA ASP A 151 19.36 4.97 4.22
C ASP A 151 19.97 5.84 3.09
N GLU A 152 21.13 5.45 2.58
CA GLU A 152 21.88 6.25 1.58
C GLU A 152 21.16 6.41 0.24
N TRP A 153 20.24 5.49 -0.09
CA TRP A 153 19.51 5.48 -1.36
C TRP A 153 18.11 6.10 -1.25
N ALA A 154 17.75 6.64 -0.08
CA ALA A 154 16.42 7.17 0.18
C ALA A 154 16.05 8.31 -0.78
N CYS A 155 16.97 9.23 -1.03
CA CYS A 155 16.73 10.39 -1.89
C CYS A 155 16.64 10.02 -3.37
N ASP A 156 17.46 9.07 -3.83
CA ASP A 156 17.44 8.65 -5.23
C ASP A 156 16.17 7.86 -5.54
N GLY A 157 15.80 6.89 -4.69
CA GLY A 157 14.55 6.17 -4.83
C GLY A 157 13.31 7.07 -4.74
N MET A 158 13.39 8.16 -3.95
CA MET A 158 12.32 9.15 -3.90
C MET A 158 12.18 9.89 -5.24
N ARG A 159 13.27 10.34 -5.87
CA ARG A 159 13.21 11.00 -7.18
C ARG A 159 12.60 10.10 -8.23
N GLU A 160 13.05 8.84 -8.30
CA GLU A 160 12.55 7.86 -9.27
C GLU A 160 11.03 7.65 -9.14
N ILE A 161 10.50 7.49 -7.92
CA ILE A 161 9.06 7.30 -7.74
C ILE A 161 8.26 8.58 -8.03
N LEU A 162 8.81 9.77 -7.72
CA LEU A 162 8.16 11.04 -8.02
C LEU A 162 8.02 11.26 -9.51
N ASP A 163 9.05 10.98 -10.31
CA ASP A 163 9.01 11.08 -11.77
C ASP A 163 7.91 10.18 -12.34
N GLN A 164 7.71 8.99 -11.77
CA GLN A 164 6.64 8.09 -12.21
C GLN A 164 5.24 8.58 -11.81
N ILE A 165 5.09 9.10 -10.60
CA ILE A 165 3.81 9.68 -10.15
C ILE A 165 3.45 10.89 -11.04
N GLU A 166 4.41 11.76 -11.36
CA GLU A 166 4.22 12.90 -12.26
C GLU A 166 3.77 12.46 -13.65
N GLN A 167 4.37 11.40 -14.22
CA GLN A 167 3.93 10.83 -15.49
C GLN A 167 2.50 10.32 -15.42
N VAL A 168 2.13 9.60 -14.36
CA VAL A 168 0.75 9.13 -14.17
C VAL A 168 -0.22 10.31 -14.03
N GLN A 169 0.13 11.34 -13.27
CA GLN A 169 -0.66 12.57 -13.16
C GLN A 169 -0.84 13.28 -14.51
N MET A 170 0.23 13.38 -15.28
CA MET A 170 0.21 14.08 -16.57
C MET A 170 -0.63 13.36 -17.63
N TYR A 171 -0.53 12.04 -17.72
CA TYR A 171 -1.08 11.28 -18.84
C TYR A 171 -2.37 10.51 -18.53
N TYR A 172 -2.61 10.15 -17.25
CA TYR A 172 -3.68 9.22 -16.90
C TYR A 172 -4.62 9.73 -15.80
N THR A 173 -4.08 10.23 -14.68
CA THR A 173 -4.90 10.57 -13.51
C THR A 173 -4.47 11.91 -12.88
N PRO A 174 -4.87 13.06 -13.47
CA PRO A 174 -4.48 14.38 -12.97
C PRO A 174 -4.93 14.68 -11.54
N ARG A 175 -5.92 13.95 -11.03
CA ARG A 175 -6.44 14.10 -9.66
C ARG A 175 -5.61 13.41 -8.59
N LEU A 176 -4.70 12.49 -8.97
CA LEU A 176 -3.82 11.78 -8.03
C LEU A 176 -3.01 12.78 -7.20
N LYS A 177 -3.00 12.59 -5.89
CA LYS A 177 -2.26 13.47 -4.97
C LYS A 177 -1.26 12.67 -4.13
N ILE A 178 -0.14 13.28 -3.81
CA ILE A 178 0.82 12.72 -2.87
C ILE A 178 0.39 13.14 -1.46
N MET A 179 -0.06 12.17 -0.65
CA MET A 179 -0.39 12.39 0.76
C MET A 179 0.88 12.72 1.54
N GLY A 180 1.95 11.96 1.31
CA GLY A 180 3.26 12.26 1.86
C GLY A 180 4.23 11.09 1.87
N ALA A 181 5.50 11.42 2.14
CA ALA A 181 6.53 10.43 2.44
C ALA A 181 6.46 10.02 3.91
N LEU A 182 6.35 8.72 4.17
CA LEU A 182 6.31 8.12 5.49
C LEU A 182 7.68 7.57 5.86
N LEU A 183 8.36 8.19 6.82
CA LEU A 183 9.61 7.63 7.32
C LEU A 183 9.34 6.34 8.11
N THR A 184 9.93 5.25 7.66
CA THR A 184 9.77 3.93 8.27
C THR A 184 11.08 3.43 8.87
N LYS A 185 11.00 2.44 9.77
CA LYS A 185 12.16 1.89 10.51
C LYS A 185 13.04 2.98 11.13
N TYR A 186 12.44 4.10 11.49
CA TYR A 186 13.14 5.27 11.93
C TYR A 186 13.92 5.02 13.22
N ARG A 187 15.19 5.37 13.20
CA ARG A 187 16.07 5.38 14.37
C ARG A 187 16.57 6.78 14.59
N ARG A 188 16.51 7.27 15.82
CA ARG A 188 16.96 8.63 16.18
C ARG A 188 18.48 8.74 16.12
N THR A 189 19.03 8.87 14.91
CA THR A 189 20.46 9.01 14.65
C THR A 189 20.74 10.30 13.88
N LYS A 190 21.98 10.79 13.95
CA LYS A 190 22.41 11.95 13.15
C LYS A 190 22.26 11.68 11.65
N TYR A 191 22.49 10.44 11.23
CA TYR A 191 22.34 10.03 9.84
C TYR A 191 20.88 10.14 9.37
N ALA A 192 19.93 9.56 10.11
CA ALA A 192 18.51 9.65 9.77
C ALA A 192 18.00 11.12 9.77
N ALA A 193 18.48 11.94 10.68
CA ALA A 193 18.19 13.38 10.68
C ALA A 193 18.73 14.09 9.42
N GLY A 194 19.92 13.72 8.95
CA GLY A 194 20.48 14.21 7.70
C GLY A 194 19.65 13.82 6.48
N VAL A 195 19.28 12.54 6.34
CA VAL A 195 18.41 12.05 5.27
C VAL A 195 17.04 12.75 5.29
N THR A 196 16.44 12.89 6.48
CA THR A 196 15.18 13.61 6.64
C THR A 196 15.29 15.06 6.16
N ALA A 197 16.39 15.76 6.51
CA ALA A 197 16.63 17.13 6.07
C ALA A 197 16.80 17.26 4.54
N GLU A 198 17.38 16.26 3.88
CA GLU A 198 17.47 16.24 2.41
C GLU A 198 16.11 15.95 1.76
N LEU A 199 15.31 15.02 2.30
CA LEU A 199 13.97 14.76 1.81
C LEU A 199 13.07 15.99 1.93
N LEU A 200 13.18 16.75 3.02
CA LEU A 200 12.44 18.02 3.22
C LEU A 200 12.77 19.11 2.19
N LYS A 201 13.91 19.04 1.53
CA LYS A 201 14.30 19.98 0.47
C LYS A 201 13.72 19.60 -0.90
N MET A 202 13.19 18.38 -1.03
CA MET A 202 12.63 17.94 -2.30
C MET A 202 11.30 18.65 -2.57
N PRO A 203 11.15 19.30 -3.74
CA PRO A 203 9.88 19.95 -4.09
C PRO A 203 8.77 18.93 -4.32
N GLY A 204 7.54 19.30 -3.93
CA GLY A 204 6.34 18.54 -4.28
C GLY A 204 6.02 17.34 -3.39
N VAL A 205 6.84 17.04 -2.35
CA VAL A 205 6.58 15.91 -1.45
C VAL A 205 6.47 16.38 0.00
N PRO A 206 5.26 16.41 0.57
CA PRO A 206 5.16 16.61 2.01
C PRO A 206 5.74 15.40 2.75
N LEU A 207 6.47 15.64 3.84
CA LEU A 207 6.73 14.60 4.82
C LEU A 207 5.53 14.49 5.76
N LEU A 208 5.06 13.27 6.00
CA LEU A 208 4.09 13.03 7.05
C LEU A 208 4.72 13.35 8.42
N GLN A 209 3.92 13.89 9.34
CA GLN A 209 4.39 14.23 10.69
C GLN A 209 4.72 12.96 11.47
N THR A 210 3.96 11.90 11.21
CA THR A 210 4.17 10.58 11.81
C THR A 210 5.38 9.89 11.18
N VAL A 211 6.21 9.30 12.05
CA VAL A 211 7.31 8.41 11.65
C VAL A 211 7.12 7.04 12.29
N ILE A 212 7.38 5.97 11.55
CA ILE A 212 7.28 4.60 12.08
C ILE A 212 8.64 4.20 12.64
N ARG A 213 8.74 4.17 13.97
CA ARG A 213 9.97 3.83 14.68
C ARG A 213 10.36 2.36 14.48
N TYR A 214 11.66 2.13 14.38
CA TYR A 214 12.19 0.77 14.31
C TYR A 214 11.92 0.01 15.61
N THR A 215 11.37 -1.19 15.48
CA THR A 215 11.26 -2.17 16.55
C THR A 215 11.23 -3.58 15.97
N VAL A 216 11.82 -4.54 16.69
CA VAL A 216 11.78 -5.96 16.31
C VAL A 216 10.35 -6.53 16.38
N ARG A 217 9.45 -5.87 17.12
CA ARG A 217 8.04 -6.27 17.26
C ARG A 217 7.30 -6.30 15.93
N VAL A 218 7.71 -5.46 14.98
CA VAL A 218 7.14 -5.48 13.60
C VAL A 218 7.39 -6.84 12.93
N SER A 219 8.61 -7.39 13.04
CA SER A 219 8.94 -8.69 12.45
C SER A 219 8.25 -9.83 13.17
N GLU A 220 8.14 -9.75 14.50
CA GLU A 220 7.42 -10.73 15.32
C GLU A 220 5.92 -10.75 14.99
N ALA A 221 5.28 -9.58 14.91
CA ALA A 221 3.88 -9.43 14.53
C ALA A 221 3.60 -9.99 13.14
N LYS A 222 4.50 -9.70 12.17
CA LYS A 222 4.43 -10.28 10.82
C LYS A 222 4.47 -11.80 10.86
N SER A 223 5.38 -12.39 11.65
CA SER A 223 5.49 -13.85 11.82
C SER A 223 4.28 -14.46 12.52
N ALA A 224 3.63 -13.70 13.39
CA ALA A 224 2.40 -14.10 14.09
C ALA A 224 1.13 -13.87 13.24
N HIS A 225 1.24 -13.29 12.03
CA HIS A 225 0.10 -12.92 11.18
C HIS A 225 -0.92 -12.02 11.89
N MET A 226 -0.44 -11.08 12.69
CA MET A 226 -1.28 -10.18 13.51
C MET A 226 -0.86 -8.73 13.34
N PRO A 227 -1.82 -7.78 13.22
CA PRO A 227 -1.51 -6.36 13.33
C PRO A 227 -0.89 -6.00 14.68
N LEU A 228 0.01 -5.02 14.69
CA LEU A 228 0.71 -4.59 15.92
C LEU A 228 -0.24 -4.17 17.04
N ARG A 229 -1.36 -3.54 16.69
CA ARG A 229 -2.40 -3.16 17.66
C ARG A 229 -2.99 -4.33 18.45
N VAL A 230 -2.94 -5.56 17.88
CA VAL A 230 -3.41 -6.79 18.51
C VAL A 230 -2.23 -7.52 19.13
N PHE A 231 -1.13 -7.66 18.41
CA PHE A 231 0.05 -8.42 18.83
C PHE A 231 0.78 -7.77 20.02
N MET A 232 1.03 -6.46 19.93
CA MET A 232 1.77 -5.70 20.96
C MET A 232 1.31 -4.22 20.96
N PRO A 233 0.12 -3.93 21.51
CA PRO A 233 -0.49 -2.59 21.44
C PRO A 233 0.35 -1.49 22.08
N ASP A 234 1.17 -1.83 23.08
CA ASP A 234 2.00 -0.86 23.80
C ASP A 234 3.37 -0.61 23.14
N CYS A 235 3.66 -1.25 22.00
CA CYS A 235 4.94 -0.99 21.32
C CYS A 235 4.91 0.35 20.57
N SER A 236 6.13 0.92 20.37
CA SER A 236 6.27 2.21 19.72
C SER A 236 5.64 2.26 18.32
N ALA A 237 5.84 1.22 17.51
CA ALA A 237 5.31 1.19 16.16
C ALA A 237 3.77 1.06 16.12
N ALA A 238 3.13 0.40 17.10
CA ALA A 238 1.68 0.37 17.21
C ALA A 238 1.13 1.78 17.46
N ALA A 239 1.75 2.53 18.39
CA ALA A 239 1.38 3.92 18.65
C ALA A 239 1.61 4.80 17.41
N ASP A 240 2.67 4.55 16.63
CA ASP A 240 2.98 5.29 15.43
C ASP A 240 1.94 5.04 14.31
N TYR A 241 1.53 3.78 14.06
CA TYR A 241 0.47 3.49 13.09
C TYR A 241 -0.88 4.06 13.51
N LYS A 242 -1.19 4.07 14.82
CA LYS A 242 -2.38 4.75 15.34
C LYS A 242 -2.34 6.26 15.06
N ALA A 243 -1.17 6.89 15.22
CA ALA A 243 -0.97 8.31 14.90
C ALA A 243 -1.11 8.56 13.39
N LEU A 244 -0.55 7.67 12.55
CA LEU A 244 -0.69 7.74 11.09
C LEU A 244 -2.15 7.71 10.65
N ALA A 245 -2.95 6.80 11.21
CA ALA A 245 -4.38 6.74 10.91
C ALA A 245 -5.15 7.99 11.36
N ALA A 246 -4.69 8.69 12.39
CA ALA A 246 -5.28 9.95 12.82
C ALA A 246 -4.83 11.13 11.94
N GLU A 247 -3.61 11.11 11.43
CA GLU A 247 -3.08 12.12 10.52
C GLU A 247 -3.82 12.09 9.17
N GLY A 248 -4.13 10.90 8.65
CA GLY A 248 -4.90 10.72 7.41
C GLY A 248 -6.31 11.32 7.45
N ASP A 249 -6.96 11.40 8.61
CA ASP A 249 -8.28 12.03 8.76
C ASP A 249 -8.24 13.57 8.58
N SER A 250 -7.05 14.15 8.58
CA SER A 250 -6.84 15.62 8.55
C SER A 250 -6.44 16.13 7.16
N ILE A 251 -6.33 15.24 6.18
CA ILE A 251 -5.91 15.52 4.80
C ILE A 251 -7.09 15.33 3.85
#